data_8512e1f55fe682b26d591b73736404fb
#
_entry.id   8512e1f55fe682b26d591b73736404fb
#
_cell.length_a   1.000
_cell.length_b   1.000
_cell.length_c   1.000
_cell.angle_alpha   90.00
_cell.angle_beta   90.00
_cell.angle_gamma   90.00
#
_symmetry.space_group_name_H-M   'P 1'
#
loop_
_entity.id
_entity.type
_entity.pdbx_description
1 polymer ?
#
loop_
_entity_poly.entity_id
_entity_poly.type
_entity_poly.pdbx_seq_one_letter_code
_entity_poly.pdbx_strand_id
1 'polypeptide(L)'
;MPDDGAEAVVALIEEARESLRLKQFKLQSLAIEQALLRAHQRGVRVRVMLNPHTSGGDRWNDEAYARLGSGGIEVAWTSEAFPVTHEKSLVVDRCSALIATFNLSDKYFTQTRDYGVVSHAPAVVEQVIAGFEADWDRVAFQPDLGVGLVWSNLHSRGQLARILDMARQTLWIQHPKVVDAVILDRIVAARERGVKVRFLCGGKHGISDWDIYDTFASLRVMSRFGVKVRRQKRPKLHAKLLLADGRYAQTGSMNLDRSAFDLRRELGIESDAPEVVARLRACFEADWGAADPYHAPDPLEPSLHEAGELPPDPHFVHD
;
A
#
# COMPACT_ATOMS: atom_id res chain seq x y z
N MET A 1 5.52 4.06 -9.84
CA MET A 1 5.83 2.88 -10.66
C MET A 1 4.75 2.70 -11.71
N PRO A 2 5.04 2.22 -12.90
CA PRO A 2 6.35 1.70 -13.34
C PRO A 2 7.35 2.77 -13.81
N ASP A 3 6.95 4.04 -13.91
CA ASP A 3 7.69 5.08 -14.64
C ASP A 3 9.11 5.33 -14.09
N ASP A 4 9.32 5.20 -12.78
CA ASP A 4 10.61 5.46 -12.13
C ASP A 4 11.47 4.18 -11.93
N GLY A 5 10.90 2.98 -12.12
CA GLY A 5 11.61 1.70 -12.03
C GLY A 5 12.22 1.38 -10.66
N ALA A 6 13.06 0.34 -10.61
CA ALA A 6 13.83 -0.03 -9.41
C ALA A 6 14.93 0.98 -9.11
N GLU A 7 15.40 1.69 -10.13
CA GLU A 7 16.53 2.62 -10.09
C GLU A 7 16.32 3.73 -9.07
N ALA A 8 15.08 4.22 -8.94
CA ALA A 8 14.75 5.24 -7.94
C ALA A 8 14.99 4.76 -6.49
N VAL A 9 14.66 3.50 -6.20
CA VAL A 9 14.91 2.92 -4.87
C VAL A 9 16.39 2.58 -4.68
N VAL A 10 17.05 2.07 -5.72
CA VAL A 10 18.50 1.81 -5.70
C VAL A 10 19.25 3.11 -5.44
N ALA A 11 18.93 4.19 -6.14
CA ALA A 11 19.57 5.49 -5.93
C ALA A 11 19.45 5.96 -4.48
N LEU A 12 18.25 5.85 -3.89
CA LEU A 12 18.00 6.21 -2.49
C LEU A 12 18.85 5.36 -1.52
N ILE A 13 19.04 4.07 -1.79
CA ILE A 13 19.91 3.18 -0.99
C ILE A 13 21.40 3.60 -1.14
N GLU A 14 21.82 3.96 -2.36
CA GLU A 14 23.22 4.36 -2.61
C GLU A 14 23.59 5.71 -2.00
N GLU A 15 22.62 6.57 -1.69
CA GLU A 15 22.84 7.84 -0.97
C GLU A 15 23.27 7.62 0.50
N ALA A 16 22.97 6.46 1.08
CA ALA A 16 23.22 6.17 2.48
C ALA A 16 24.72 6.29 2.85
N ARG A 17 24.99 6.96 3.98
CA ARG A 17 26.32 7.18 4.56
C ARG A 17 26.49 6.52 5.92
N GLU A 18 25.43 6.48 6.74
CA GLU A 18 25.47 6.03 8.12
C GLU A 18 24.59 4.81 8.37
N SER A 19 23.33 4.85 7.93
CA SER A 19 22.38 3.79 8.27
C SER A 19 21.25 3.61 7.26
N LEU A 20 20.81 2.37 7.12
CA LEU A 20 19.58 1.98 6.39
C LEU A 20 18.70 1.13 7.29
N ARG A 21 17.40 1.41 7.28
CA ARG A 21 16.35 0.61 7.93
C ARG A 21 15.31 0.27 6.89
N LEU A 22 15.20 -0.99 6.52
CA LEU A 22 14.21 -1.48 5.57
C LEU A 22 13.21 -2.38 6.29
N LYS A 23 11.91 -2.08 6.17
CA LYS A 23 10.83 -2.99 6.57
C LYS A 23 10.00 -3.32 5.33
N GLN A 24 9.85 -4.62 5.02
CA GLN A 24 9.28 -5.01 3.74
C GLN A 24 8.44 -6.29 3.84
N PHE A 25 7.26 -6.25 3.22
CA PHE A 25 6.40 -7.43 3.08
C PHE A 25 7.01 -8.47 2.14
N LYS A 26 7.55 -8.04 0.97
CA LYS A 26 8.14 -8.94 -0.03
C LYS A 26 9.37 -8.30 -0.67
N LEU A 27 10.51 -8.95 -0.53
CA LEU A 27 11.79 -8.59 -1.15
C LEU A 27 12.27 -9.74 -2.05
N GLN A 28 12.27 -9.51 -3.36
CA GLN A 28 12.71 -10.49 -4.37
C GLN A 28 13.45 -9.82 -5.54
N SER A 29 13.82 -8.55 -5.41
CA SER A 29 14.63 -7.85 -6.41
C SER A 29 16.10 -7.98 -6.08
N LEU A 30 16.83 -8.69 -6.92
CA LEU A 30 18.28 -8.83 -6.78
C LEU A 30 19.00 -7.48 -6.87
N ALA A 31 18.48 -6.53 -7.65
CA ALA A 31 19.05 -5.18 -7.74
C ALA A 31 19.02 -4.46 -6.40
N ILE A 32 17.89 -4.57 -5.67
CA ILE A 32 17.74 -3.99 -4.34
C ILE A 32 18.64 -4.70 -3.31
N GLU A 33 18.64 -6.05 -3.31
CA GLU A 33 19.50 -6.83 -2.40
C GLU A 33 20.98 -6.48 -2.60
N GLN A 34 21.43 -6.38 -3.85
CA GLN A 34 22.80 -5.97 -4.18
C GLN A 34 23.12 -4.54 -3.74
N ALA A 35 22.17 -3.60 -3.87
CA ALA A 35 22.35 -2.23 -3.38
C ALA A 35 22.51 -2.18 -1.85
N LEU A 36 21.71 -2.96 -1.10
CA LEU A 36 21.84 -3.09 0.36
C LEU A 36 23.20 -3.70 0.75
N LEU A 37 23.65 -4.74 0.05
CA LEU A 37 24.97 -5.35 0.28
C LEU A 37 26.11 -4.37 -0.01
N ARG A 38 26.04 -3.61 -1.13
CA ARG A 38 27.04 -2.54 -1.42
C ARG A 38 27.04 -1.46 -0.34
N ALA A 39 25.88 -1.04 0.15
CA ALA A 39 25.79 -0.08 1.24
C ALA A 39 26.50 -0.61 2.51
N HIS A 40 26.25 -1.87 2.87
CA HIS A 40 26.93 -2.54 3.98
C HIS A 40 28.44 -2.60 3.78
N GLN A 41 28.91 -2.94 2.56
CA GLN A 41 30.35 -2.97 2.22
C GLN A 41 31.02 -1.57 2.30
N ARG A 42 30.26 -0.49 2.11
CA ARG A 42 30.73 0.89 2.35
C ARG A 42 30.81 1.26 3.83
N GLY A 43 30.41 0.39 4.75
CA GLY A 43 30.37 0.63 6.20
C GLY A 43 29.06 1.19 6.72
N VAL A 44 28.02 1.27 5.88
CA VAL A 44 26.68 1.69 6.31
C VAL A 44 26.05 0.60 7.18
N ARG A 45 25.49 0.99 8.32
CA ARG A 45 24.73 0.04 9.16
C ARG A 45 23.40 -0.28 8.52
N VAL A 46 23.25 -1.48 7.98
CA VAL A 46 22.03 -1.93 7.32
C VAL A 46 21.25 -2.88 8.20
N ARG A 47 19.98 -2.55 8.47
CA ARG A 47 19.02 -3.43 9.17
C ARG A 47 17.78 -3.66 8.32
N VAL A 48 17.40 -4.91 8.20
CA VAL A 48 16.28 -5.33 7.36
C VAL A 48 15.29 -6.17 8.16
N MET A 49 14.01 -5.80 8.16
CA MET A 49 12.92 -6.65 8.66
C MET A 49 12.07 -7.15 7.49
N LEU A 50 11.89 -8.45 7.40
CA LEU A 50 11.10 -9.12 6.37
C LEU A 50 9.90 -9.84 6.98
N ASN A 51 8.76 -9.77 6.32
CA ASN A 51 7.58 -10.54 6.72
C ASN A 51 7.83 -12.05 6.48
N PRO A 52 7.62 -12.92 7.50
CA PRO A 52 8.01 -14.33 7.41
C PRO A 52 7.17 -15.14 6.44
N HIS A 53 5.86 -14.87 6.37
CA HIS A 53 4.93 -15.61 5.51
C HIS A 53 3.72 -14.75 5.12
N THR A 54 3.10 -15.07 3.99
CA THR A 54 1.83 -14.46 3.58
C THR A 54 0.67 -15.01 4.40
N SER A 55 -0.52 -14.43 4.25
CA SER A 55 -1.75 -15.00 4.84
C SER A 55 -2.05 -16.42 4.30
N GLY A 56 -1.55 -16.78 3.11
CA GLY A 56 -1.62 -18.12 2.53
C GLY A 56 -0.49 -19.06 2.94
N GLY A 57 0.44 -18.61 3.79
CA GLY A 57 1.57 -19.43 4.27
C GLY A 57 2.82 -19.42 3.39
N ASP A 58 2.82 -18.71 2.24
CA ASP A 58 4.00 -18.64 1.37
C ASP A 58 5.17 -17.94 2.04
N ARG A 59 6.36 -18.48 1.89
CA ARG A 59 7.62 -17.99 2.48
C ARG A 59 8.50 -17.32 1.43
N TRP A 60 8.04 -16.21 0.88
CA TRP A 60 8.68 -15.54 -0.26
C TRP A 60 10.03 -14.89 0.06
N ASN A 61 10.33 -14.65 1.33
CA ASN A 61 11.50 -13.89 1.75
C ASN A 61 12.66 -14.76 2.27
N ASP A 62 12.52 -16.09 2.35
CA ASP A 62 13.53 -16.99 2.91
C ASP A 62 14.90 -16.85 2.22
N GLU A 63 14.89 -16.79 0.88
CA GLU A 63 16.11 -16.63 0.11
C GLU A 63 16.78 -15.26 0.33
N ALA A 64 15.99 -14.16 0.31
CA ALA A 64 16.52 -12.82 0.55
C ALA A 64 17.07 -12.72 1.98
N TYR A 65 16.36 -13.27 2.97
CA TYR A 65 16.80 -13.34 4.36
C TYR A 65 18.17 -14.03 4.47
N ALA A 66 18.31 -15.21 3.84
CA ALA A 66 19.56 -15.96 3.88
C ALA A 66 20.71 -15.25 3.14
N ARG A 67 20.47 -14.68 1.96
CA ARG A 67 21.48 -13.95 1.18
C ARG A 67 21.98 -12.70 1.91
N LEU A 68 21.08 -11.90 2.44
CA LEU A 68 21.44 -10.67 3.16
C LEU A 68 22.19 -11.00 4.45
N GLY A 69 21.69 -11.97 5.25
CA GLY A 69 22.36 -12.42 6.47
C GLY A 69 23.76 -12.99 6.21
N SER A 70 23.93 -13.83 5.19
CA SER A 70 25.25 -14.35 4.77
C SER A 70 26.19 -13.24 4.29
N GLY A 71 25.63 -12.13 3.77
CA GLY A 71 26.38 -10.95 3.38
C GLY A 71 26.74 -9.99 4.54
N GLY A 72 26.42 -10.34 5.80
CA GLY A 72 26.76 -9.58 7.00
C GLY A 72 25.71 -8.53 7.42
N ILE A 73 24.57 -8.44 6.73
CA ILE A 73 23.49 -7.52 7.07
C ILE A 73 22.71 -8.05 8.31
N GLU A 74 22.33 -7.16 9.22
CA GLU A 74 21.42 -7.47 10.32
C GLU A 74 20.01 -7.70 9.76
N VAL A 75 19.54 -8.96 9.70
CA VAL A 75 18.21 -9.32 9.19
C VAL A 75 17.36 -9.95 10.28
N ALA A 76 16.11 -9.52 10.39
CA ALA A 76 15.15 -10.08 11.33
C ALA A 76 13.80 -10.36 10.63
N TRP A 77 13.06 -11.33 11.13
CA TRP A 77 11.66 -11.48 10.82
C TRP A 77 10.85 -10.40 11.54
N THR A 78 9.78 -9.93 10.92
CA THR A 78 8.87 -8.97 11.55
C THR A 78 8.16 -9.56 12.77
N SER A 79 7.56 -8.69 13.59
CA SER A 79 6.95 -9.09 14.86
C SER A 79 5.76 -10.02 14.66
N GLU A 80 5.69 -11.08 15.44
CA GLU A 80 4.56 -12.01 15.52
C GLU A 80 3.31 -11.41 16.20
N ALA A 81 3.45 -10.21 16.78
CA ALA A 81 2.30 -9.45 17.28
C ALA A 81 1.31 -9.08 16.15
N PHE A 82 1.76 -9.13 14.91
CA PHE A 82 0.94 -8.91 13.71
C PHE A 82 0.94 -10.18 12.86
N PRO A 83 -0.23 -10.72 12.48
CA PRO A 83 -0.29 -11.92 11.63
C PRO A 83 0.41 -11.70 10.28
N VAL A 84 0.46 -10.46 9.82
CA VAL A 84 1.20 -10.03 8.62
C VAL A 84 1.73 -8.61 8.85
N THR A 85 3.01 -8.39 8.59
CA THR A 85 3.58 -7.06 8.40
C THR A 85 3.56 -6.73 6.91
N HIS A 86 2.63 -5.86 6.51
CA HIS A 86 2.45 -5.46 5.12
C HIS A 86 3.02 -4.06 4.83
N GLU A 87 3.64 -3.44 5.81
CA GLU A 87 4.39 -2.18 5.70
C GLU A 87 5.51 -2.29 4.65
N LYS A 88 5.76 -1.18 3.95
CA LYS A 88 6.84 -1.02 2.96
C LYS A 88 7.49 0.33 3.19
N SER A 89 8.56 0.33 3.96
CA SER A 89 9.28 1.55 4.34
C SER A 89 10.79 1.35 4.26
N LEU A 90 11.50 2.44 3.90
CA LEU A 90 12.95 2.53 3.92
C LEU A 90 13.34 3.87 4.53
N VAL A 91 14.19 3.85 5.53
CA VAL A 91 14.80 5.06 6.11
C VAL A 91 16.28 5.10 5.79
N VAL A 92 16.74 6.26 5.32
CA VAL A 92 18.13 6.54 4.97
C VAL A 92 18.67 7.63 5.90
N ASP A 93 19.74 7.34 6.64
CA ASP A 93 20.55 8.26 7.43
C ASP A 93 19.79 9.21 8.36
N ARG A 94 18.63 8.82 8.85
CA ARG A 94 17.73 9.70 9.61
C ARG A 94 17.35 10.99 8.87
N CYS A 95 17.56 11.04 7.54
CA CYS A 95 17.34 12.22 6.71
C CYS A 95 16.14 12.07 5.77
N SER A 96 15.83 10.84 5.38
CA SER A 96 14.70 10.57 4.48
C SER A 96 14.01 9.26 4.82
N ALA A 97 12.70 9.22 4.60
CA ALA A 97 11.87 8.04 4.74
C ALA A 97 11.02 7.84 3.48
N LEU A 98 11.18 6.70 2.82
CA LEU A 98 10.29 6.23 1.76
C LEU A 98 9.15 5.44 2.39
N ILE A 99 7.92 5.83 2.07
CA ILE A 99 6.69 5.06 2.36
C ILE A 99 6.07 4.67 1.01
N ALA A 100 5.86 3.36 0.80
CA ALA A 100 5.49 2.84 -0.51
C ALA A 100 4.24 1.95 -0.50
N THR A 101 3.59 1.85 -1.67
CA THR A 101 2.54 0.87 -1.92
C THR A 101 3.10 -0.45 -2.46
N PHE A 102 4.27 -0.41 -3.10
CA PHE A 102 4.88 -1.52 -3.83
C PHE A 102 5.76 -2.42 -2.97
N ASN A 103 5.80 -3.68 -3.35
CA ASN A 103 6.81 -4.61 -2.87
C ASN A 103 8.11 -4.47 -3.68
N LEU A 104 9.21 -4.85 -3.08
CA LEU A 104 10.52 -4.84 -3.75
C LEU A 104 10.73 -6.11 -4.57
N SER A 105 10.02 -6.22 -5.68
CA SER A 105 10.23 -7.25 -6.69
C SER A 105 9.96 -6.68 -8.09
N ASP A 106 10.61 -7.23 -9.11
CA ASP A 106 10.65 -6.71 -10.47
C ASP A 106 9.26 -6.48 -11.09
N LYS A 107 8.30 -7.34 -10.73
CA LYS A 107 6.90 -7.18 -11.14
C LYS A 107 6.33 -5.82 -10.76
N TYR A 108 6.62 -5.32 -9.54
CA TYR A 108 6.08 -4.06 -9.05
C TYR A 108 6.80 -2.85 -9.64
N PHE A 109 8.03 -3.02 -10.10
CA PHE A 109 8.77 -1.95 -10.77
C PHE A 109 8.39 -1.76 -12.23
N THR A 110 7.85 -2.81 -12.90
CA THR A 110 7.67 -2.81 -14.36
C THR A 110 6.23 -3.00 -14.83
N GLN A 111 5.34 -3.59 -14.02
CA GLN A 111 4.03 -4.03 -14.48
C GLN A 111 2.84 -3.44 -13.71
N THR A 112 3.08 -2.84 -12.54
CA THR A 112 2.01 -2.34 -11.68
C THR A 112 2.04 -0.82 -11.53
N ARG A 113 0.84 -0.22 -11.40
CA ARG A 113 0.71 1.13 -10.89
C ARG A 113 0.86 1.09 -9.38
N ASP A 114 1.87 1.76 -8.89
CA ASP A 114 2.21 1.91 -7.49
C ASP A 114 2.77 3.30 -7.21
N TYR A 115 2.79 3.69 -5.94
CA TYR A 115 3.31 4.97 -5.49
C TYR A 115 4.32 4.79 -4.36
N GLY A 116 5.30 5.70 -4.31
CA GLY A 116 6.20 5.88 -3.19
C GLY A 116 6.34 7.38 -2.92
N VAL A 117 6.31 7.77 -1.66
CA VAL A 117 6.57 9.13 -1.21
C VAL A 117 7.83 9.12 -0.37
N VAL A 118 8.80 9.93 -0.74
CA VAL A 118 9.99 10.19 0.08
C VAL A 118 9.75 11.46 0.86
N SER A 119 9.82 11.37 2.17
CA SER A 119 9.70 12.52 3.08
C SER A 119 11.04 12.83 3.70
N HIS A 120 11.40 14.13 3.72
CA HIS A 120 12.56 14.66 4.42
C HIS A 120 12.17 15.43 5.69
N ALA A 121 10.87 15.43 6.05
CA ALA A 121 10.40 16.08 7.27
C ALA A 121 10.94 15.32 8.50
N PRO A 122 11.68 15.98 9.39
CA PRO A 122 12.33 15.30 10.53
C PRO A 122 11.33 14.51 11.40
N ALA A 123 10.15 15.07 11.69
CA ALA A 123 9.14 14.41 12.49
C ALA A 123 8.62 13.12 11.84
N VAL A 124 8.44 13.09 10.51
CA VAL A 124 8.06 11.90 9.76
C VAL A 124 9.17 10.84 9.83
N VAL A 125 10.40 11.24 9.55
CA VAL A 125 11.56 10.34 9.54
C VAL A 125 11.76 9.70 10.92
N GLU A 126 11.76 10.52 11.99
CA GLU A 126 11.92 10.06 13.36
C GLU A 126 10.80 9.10 13.79
N GLN A 127 9.55 9.36 13.39
CA GLN A 127 8.45 8.46 13.73
C GLN A 127 8.53 7.14 12.98
N VAL A 128 8.97 7.11 11.71
CA VAL A 128 9.21 5.85 10.98
C VAL A 128 10.35 5.07 11.64
N ILE A 129 11.42 5.75 12.06
CA ILE A 129 12.51 5.13 12.86
C ILE A 129 11.96 4.55 14.15
N ALA A 130 11.21 5.31 14.93
CA ALA A 130 10.64 4.85 16.20
C ALA A 130 9.76 3.60 16.01
N GLY A 131 8.93 3.58 14.96
CA GLY A 131 8.12 2.41 14.61
C GLY A 131 8.96 1.20 14.15
N PHE A 132 10.08 1.45 13.45
CA PHE A 132 11.02 0.39 13.08
C PHE A 132 11.72 -0.19 14.32
N GLU A 133 12.27 0.67 15.18
CA GLU A 133 12.99 0.23 16.40
C GLU A 133 12.05 -0.52 17.35
N ALA A 134 10.83 -0.02 17.56
CA ALA A 134 9.84 -0.69 18.40
C ALA A 134 9.51 -2.10 17.89
N ASP A 135 9.32 -2.25 16.59
CA ASP A 135 9.05 -3.57 15.98
C ASP A 135 10.31 -4.47 16.00
N TRP A 136 11.50 -3.89 15.91
CA TRP A 136 12.78 -4.61 16.02
C TRP A 136 12.98 -5.17 17.43
N ASP A 137 12.74 -4.34 18.44
CA ASP A 137 12.93 -4.67 19.86
C ASP A 137 11.71 -5.38 20.48
N ARG A 138 10.64 -5.61 19.69
CA ARG A 138 9.39 -6.27 20.14
C ARG A 138 8.69 -5.52 21.27
N VAL A 139 8.73 -4.19 21.25
CA VAL A 139 8.06 -3.35 22.25
C VAL A 139 6.86 -2.60 21.64
N ALA A 140 5.97 -2.12 22.49
CA ALA A 140 4.80 -1.37 22.06
C ALA A 140 5.20 -0.04 21.41
N PHE A 141 4.50 0.32 20.32
CA PHE A 141 4.69 1.57 19.59
C PHE A 141 3.41 2.44 19.68
N GLN A 142 3.61 3.70 20.05
CA GLN A 142 2.55 4.71 20.11
C GLN A 142 2.94 5.86 19.18
N PRO A 143 2.30 6.00 17.99
CA PRO A 143 2.60 7.08 17.07
C PRO A 143 2.00 8.42 17.51
N ASP A 144 2.65 9.51 17.16
CA ASP A 144 2.06 10.84 17.16
C ASP A 144 1.17 11.01 15.92
N LEU A 145 -0.11 11.27 16.12
CA LEU A 145 -1.09 11.41 15.04
C LEU A 145 -0.96 12.72 14.26
N GLY A 146 -0.24 13.70 14.81
CA GLY A 146 -0.03 15.00 14.18
C GLY A 146 1.01 15.01 13.05
N VAL A 147 1.75 13.92 12.87
CA VAL A 147 2.91 13.87 11.97
C VAL A 147 2.52 13.59 10.50
N GLY A 148 1.26 13.24 10.23
CA GLY A 148 0.81 12.91 8.87
C GLY A 148 1.14 11.48 8.44
N LEU A 149 1.48 10.61 9.39
CA LEU A 149 1.62 9.17 9.15
C LEU A 149 0.35 8.43 9.58
N VAL A 150 -0.01 7.40 8.83
CA VAL A 150 -1.17 6.55 9.07
C VAL A 150 -0.70 5.15 9.43
N TRP A 151 -0.81 4.79 10.71
CA TRP A 151 -0.42 3.49 11.23
C TRP A 151 -1.63 2.60 11.47
N SER A 152 -1.58 1.36 10.95
CA SER A 152 -2.64 0.38 11.16
C SER A 152 -2.66 -0.18 12.58
N ASN A 153 -3.75 -0.85 12.83
CA ASN A 153 -4.32 -1.39 14.05
C ASN A 153 -4.37 -0.43 15.25
N LEU A 154 -4.22 0.86 14.97
CA LEU A 154 -4.37 1.94 15.95
C LEU A 154 -5.50 2.88 15.52
N HIS A 155 -5.21 3.81 14.59
CA HIS A 155 -6.15 4.87 14.23
C HIS A 155 -6.42 4.97 12.72
N SER A 156 -5.86 4.09 11.92
CA SER A 156 -5.83 4.20 10.44
C SER A 156 -7.21 4.31 9.80
N ARG A 157 -8.19 3.48 10.21
CA ARG A 157 -9.56 3.56 9.66
C ARG A 157 -10.17 4.95 9.88
N GLY A 158 -10.03 5.50 11.10
CA GLY A 158 -10.52 6.84 11.43
C GLY A 158 -9.81 7.95 10.66
N GLN A 159 -8.49 7.83 10.45
CA GLN A 159 -7.72 8.79 9.66
C GLN A 159 -8.15 8.76 8.19
N LEU A 160 -8.31 7.60 7.57
CA LEU A 160 -8.80 7.50 6.20
C LEU A 160 -10.25 8.00 6.08
N ALA A 161 -11.13 7.63 7.01
CA ALA A 161 -12.50 8.15 7.05
C ALA A 161 -12.53 9.68 7.11
N ARG A 162 -11.67 10.30 7.92
CA ARG A 162 -11.52 11.76 8.00
C ARG A 162 -11.17 12.37 6.64
N ILE A 163 -10.27 11.73 5.86
CA ILE A 163 -9.91 12.24 4.52
C ILE A 163 -11.12 12.19 3.58
N LEU A 164 -11.90 11.09 3.62
CA LEU A 164 -13.12 10.97 2.84
C LEU A 164 -14.18 12.02 3.23
N ASP A 165 -14.28 12.31 4.53
CA ASP A 165 -15.21 13.31 5.06
C ASP A 165 -14.78 14.77 4.77
N MET A 166 -13.48 15.03 4.62
CA MET A 166 -12.94 16.33 4.25
C MET A 166 -13.28 16.77 2.83
N ALA A 167 -13.44 15.83 1.90
CA ALA A 167 -13.70 16.13 0.49
C ALA A 167 -15.00 16.95 0.33
N ARG A 168 -14.90 18.06 -0.43
CA ARG A 168 -16.02 19.00 -0.70
C ARG A 168 -16.39 19.05 -2.19
N GLN A 169 -15.44 18.89 -3.08
CA GLN A 169 -15.65 19.01 -4.53
C GLN A 169 -15.35 17.70 -5.26
N THR A 170 -14.19 17.10 -5.00
CA THR A 170 -13.73 15.92 -5.68
C THR A 170 -13.09 14.93 -4.72
N LEU A 171 -13.38 13.65 -4.93
CA LEU A 171 -12.73 12.55 -4.25
C LEU A 171 -12.30 11.51 -5.29
N TRP A 172 -11.00 11.33 -5.45
CA TRP A 172 -10.45 10.36 -6.39
C TRP A 172 -9.77 9.25 -5.62
N ILE A 173 -10.13 8.04 -5.92
CA ILE A 173 -9.67 6.83 -5.24
C ILE A 173 -9.10 5.88 -6.28
N GLN A 174 -7.86 5.42 -6.06
CA GLN A 174 -7.23 4.39 -6.87
C GLN A 174 -6.82 3.25 -5.95
N HIS A 175 -7.59 2.17 -5.99
CA HIS A 175 -7.48 1.11 -4.99
C HIS A 175 -7.86 -0.25 -5.58
N PRO A 176 -7.13 -1.35 -5.27
CA PRO A 176 -7.49 -2.67 -5.78
C PRO A 176 -8.83 -3.15 -5.21
N LYS A 177 -9.15 -2.88 -3.96
CA LYS A 177 -10.36 -3.35 -3.29
C LYS A 177 -10.94 -2.35 -2.28
N VAL A 178 -12.22 -2.46 -2.00
CA VAL A 178 -12.94 -1.80 -0.91
C VAL A 178 -13.90 -2.81 -0.30
N VAL A 179 -13.57 -3.34 0.86
CA VAL A 179 -14.40 -4.33 1.57
C VAL A 179 -14.66 -3.92 3.03
N ASP A 180 -14.08 -2.82 3.51
CA ASP A 180 -14.40 -2.25 4.81
C ASP A 180 -15.70 -1.44 4.73
N ALA A 181 -16.70 -1.83 5.50
CA ALA A 181 -18.03 -1.22 5.46
C ALA A 181 -18.04 0.25 5.88
N VAL A 182 -17.16 0.67 6.83
CA VAL A 182 -17.07 2.06 7.27
C VAL A 182 -16.52 2.93 6.15
N ILE A 183 -15.50 2.46 5.45
CA ILE A 183 -14.91 3.19 4.32
C ILE A 183 -15.91 3.28 3.16
N LEU A 184 -16.62 2.19 2.85
CA LEU A 184 -17.67 2.19 1.83
C LEU A 184 -18.76 3.22 2.16
N ASP A 185 -19.24 3.23 3.40
CA ASP A 185 -20.23 4.19 3.89
C ASP A 185 -19.74 5.65 3.68
N ARG A 186 -18.48 5.96 4.04
CA ARG A 186 -17.92 7.31 3.85
C ARG A 186 -17.78 7.71 2.38
N ILE A 187 -17.46 6.77 1.50
CA ILE A 187 -17.42 7.04 0.05
C ILE A 187 -18.82 7.37 -0.49
N VAL A 188 -19.83 6.61 -0.07
CA VAL A 188 -21.23 6.86 -0.43
C VAL A 188 -21.70 8.21 0.14
N ALA A 189 -21.45 8.47 1.42
CA ALA A 189 -21.79 9.73 2.08
C ALA A 189 -21.11 10.95 1.41
N ALA A 190 -19.87 10.81 0.93
CA ALA A 190 -19.25 11.87 0.14
C ALA A 190 -20.04 12.17 -1.15
N ARG A 191 -20.52 11.10 -1.82
CA ARG A 191 -21.34 11.27 -3.02
C ARG A 191 -22.69 11.92 -2.72
N GLU A 192 -23.33 11.57 -1.61
CA GLU A 192 -24.59 12.18 -1.13
C GLU A 192 -24.42 13.68 -0.81
N ARG A 193 -23.25 14.08 -0.29
CA ARG A 193 -22.89 15.50 -0.11
C ARG A 193 -22.65 16.26 -1.43
N GLY A 194 -22.76 15.59 -2.60
CA GLY A 194 -22.54 16.19 -3.91
C GLY A 194 -21.10 16.16 -4.42
N VAL A 195 -20.18 15.51 -3.68
CA VAL A 195 -18.78 15.37 -4.11
C VAL A 195 -18.69 14.52 -5.39
N LYS A 196 -17.87 14.92 -6.34
CA LYS A 196 -17.62 14.17 -7.57
C LYS A 196 -16.62 13.04 -7.26
N VAL A 197 -17.15 11.83 -7.02
CA VAL A 197 -16.32 10.67 -6.68
C VAL A 197 -15.95 9.88 -7.92
N ARG A 198 -14.64 9.58 -8.09
CA ARG A 198 -14.05 8.71 -9.09
C ARG A 198 -13.32 7.57 -8.41
N PHE A 199 -13.57 6.35 -8.85
CA PHE A 199 -12.93 5.15 -8.32
C PHE A 199 -12.27 4.34 -9.44
N LEU A 200 -10.94 4.16 -9.36
CA LEU A 200 -10.18 3.25 -10.21
C LEU A 200 -9.98 1.94 -9.48
N CYS A 201 -10.42 0.83 -10.08
CA CYS A 201 -10.20 -0.53 -9.59
C CYS A 201 -9.39 -1.36 -10.59
N GLY A 202 -8.86 -2.50 -10.15
CA GLY A 202 -8.17 -3.48 -10.99
C GLY A 202 -9.08 -4.59 -11.56
N GLY A 203 -10.38 -4.55 -11.27
CA GLY A 203 -11.25 -5.71 -11.42
C GLY A 203 -10.84 -6.78 -10.41
N LYS A 204 -10.66 -8.03 -10.83
CA LYS A 204 -10.16 -9.10 -9.93
C LYS A 204 -8.64 -9.07 -9.69
N HIS A 205 -7.89 -8.23 -10.40
CA HIS A 205 -6.43 -8.17 -10.23
C HIS A 205 -6.04 -7.42 -8.96
N GLY A 206 -5.12 -8.00 -8.19
CA GLY A 206 -4.63 -7.42 -6.94
C GLY A 206 -5.57 -7.61 -5.75
N ILE A 207 -6.58 -8.46 -5.90
CA ILE A 207 -7.54 -8.85 -4.87
C ILE A 207 -7.29 -10.32 -4.53
N SER A 208 -7.31 -10.65 -3.25
CA SER A 208 -7.32 -12.03 -2.79
C SER A 208 -8.66 -12.69 -3.13
N ASP A 209 -8.66 -13.98 -3.42
CA ASP A 209 -9.87 -14.68 -3.87
C ASP A 209 -11.04 -14.51 -2.90
N TRP A 210 -10.77 -14.52 -1.60
CA TRP A 210 -11.78 -14.32 -0.55
C TRP A 210 -12.35 -12.90 -0.47
N ASP A 211 -11.73 -11.89 -1.11
CA ASP A 211 -12.20 -10.49 -1.12
C ASP A 211 -12.94 -10.12 -2.42
N ILE A 212 -12.99 -11.01 -3.41
CA ILE A 212 -13.57 -10.69 -4.74
C ILE A 212 -15.07 -10.39 -4.62
N TYR A 213 -15.81 -11.23 -3.91
CA TYR A 213 -17.26 -11.07 -3.73
C TYR A 213 -17.60 -9.74 -3.09
N ASP A 214 -16.96 -9.43 -1.97
CA ASP A 214 -17.19 -8.20 -1.21
C ASP A 214 -16.76 -6.97 -2.01
N THR A 215 -15.64 -7.07 -2.75
CA THR A 215 -15.19 -5.98 -3.63
C THR A 215 -16.19 -5.72 -4.75
N PHE A 216 -16.70 -6.75 -5.41
CA PHE A 216 -17.69 -6.57 -6.48
C PHE A 216 -19.02 -6.03 -5.93
N ALA A 217 -19.47 -6.50 -4.77
CA ALA A 217 -20.63 -5.95 -4.09
C ALA A 217 -20.44 -4.46 -3.77
N SER A 218 -19.29 -4.08 -3.21
CA SER A 218 -18.95 -2.69 -2.89
C SER A 218 -18.90 -1.80 -4.13
N LEU A 219 -18.30 -2.26 -5.24
CA LEU A 219 -18.26 -1.53 -6.49
C LEU A 219 -19.68 -1.33 -7.07
N ARG A 220 -20.55 -2.32 -6.95
CA ARG A 220 -21.97 -2.21 -7.35
C ARG A 220 -22.74 -1.19 -6.51
N VAL A 221 -22.53 -1.23 -5.17
CA VAL A 221 -23.13 -0.24 -4.25
C VAL A 221 -22.66 1.16 -4.65
N MET A 222 -21.37 1.40 -4.77
CA MET A 222 -20.81 2.70 -5.17
C MET A 222 -21.40 3.20 -6.48
N SER A 223 -21.52 2.31 -7.49
CA SER A 223 -22.11 2.68 -8.79
C SER A 223 -23.58 3.08 -8.68
N ARG A 224 -24.38 2.40 -7.85
CA ARG A 224 -25.80 2.75 -7.59
C ARG A 224 -25.96 4.14 -6.96
N PHE A 225 -25.00 4.56 -6.14
CA PHE A 225 -24.97 5.91 -5.55
C PHE A 225 -24.29 6.94 -6.47
N GLY A 226 -23.96 6.59 -7.70
CA GLY A 226 -23.43 7.52 -8.71
C GLY A 226 -21.94 7.80 -8.61
N VAL A 227 -21.16 6.96 -7.91
CA VAL A 227 -19.70 6.95 -8.00
C VAL A 227 -19.33 6.47 -9.41
N LYS A 228 -18.43 7.19 -10.07
CA LYS A 228 -17.90 6.76 -11.36
C LYS A 228 -16.81 5.74 -11.14
N VAL A 229 -17.06 4.49 -11.55
CA VAL A 229 -16.09 3.39 -11.45
C VAL A 229 -15.48 3.10 -12.81
N ARG A 230 -14.15 2.98 -12.86
CA ARG A 230 -13.40 2.54 -14.04
C ARG A 230 -12.43 1.42 -13.68
N ARG A 231 -12.16 0.53 -14.64
CA ARG A 231 -11.19 -0.56 -14.50
C ARG A 231 -9.90 -0.21 -15.21
N GLN A 232 -8.82 -0.16 -14.44
CA GLN A 232 -7.46 -0.05 -14.96
C GLN A 232 -6.92 -1.44 -15.30
N LYS A 233 -6.58 -1.67 -16.56
CA LYS A 233 -6.03 -2.93 -17.04
C LYS A 233 -4.51 -2.90 -17.12
N ARG A 234 -3.93 -1.77 -17.52
CA ARG A 234 -2.50 -1.54 -17.69
C ARG A 234 -2.12 -0.11 -17.30
N PRO A 235 -1.02 0.06 -16.53
CA PRO A 235 -0.38 -0.99 -15.73
C PRO A 235 -1.37 -1.64 -14.76
N LYS A 236 -1.10 -2.87 -14.30
CA LYS A 236 -1.98 -3.56 -13.32
C LYS A 236 -2.07 -2.73 -12.05
N LEU A 237 -3.27 -2.54 -11.52
CA LEU A 237 -3.46 -1.71 -10.35
C LEU A 237 -3.03 -2.44 -9.07
N HIS A 238 -2.10 -1.82 -8.32
CA HIS A 238 -1.72 -2.21 -6.97
C HIS A 238 -1.63 -0.99 -6.02
N ALA A 239 -1.71 0.20 -6.56
CA ALA A 239 -1.71 1.47 -5.82
C ALA A 239 -2.83 1.53 -4.77
N LYS A 240 -2.59 2.29 -3.69
CA LYS A 240 -3.55 2.67 -2.67
C LYS A 240 -3.45 4.19 -2.52
N LEU A 241 -4.39 4.90 -3.13
CA LEU A 241 -4.37 6.36 -3.20
C LEU A 241 -5.75 6.94 -2.92
N LEU A 242 -5.80 7.92 -2.04
CA LEU A 242 -6.92 8.83 -1.85
C LEU A 242 -6.47 10.25 -2.19
N LEU A 243 -7.25 10.96 -2.99
CA LEU A 243 -7.04 12.38 -3.34
C LEU A 243 -8.32 13.16 -3.05
N ALA A 244 -8.26 14.08 -2.09
CA ALA A 244 -9.37 14.96 -1.73
C ALA A 244 -9.13 16.36 -2.31
N ASP A 245 -10.09 16.84 -3.09
CA ASP A 245 -10.16 18.18 -3.69
C ASP A 245 -8.91 18.61 -4.49
N GLY A 246 -8.08 17.63 -4.91
CA GLY A 246 -6.80 17.89 -5.59
C GLY A 246 -5.77 18.64 -4.74
N ARG A 247 -5.95 18.66 -3.42
CA ARG A 247 -5.11 19.40 -2.45
C ARG A 247 -4.54 18.53 -1.36
N TYR A 248 -5.10 17.36 -1.15
CA TYR A 248 -4.71 16.47 -0.08
C TYR A 248 -4.65 15.04 -0.59
N ALA A 249 -3.57 14.36 -0.31
CA ALA A 249 -3.32 12.99 -0.74
C ALA A 249 -3.02 12.09 0.46
N GLN A 250 -3.43 10.83 0.35
CA GLN A 250 -2.95 9.76 1.23
C GLN A 250 -2.55 8.57 0.36
N THR A 251 -1.39 7.98 0.63
CA THR A 251 -0.93 6.74 0.00
C THR A 251 -0.14 5.89 0.98
N GLY A 252 0.02 4.61 0.70
CA GLY A 252 0.75 3.67 1.56
C GLY A 252 0.38 2.23 1.31
N SER A 253 0.67 1.37 2.28
CA SER A 253 0.54 -0.07 2.12
C SER A 253 -0.88 -0.60 2.35
N MET A 254 -1.75 0.15 3.03
CA MET A 254 -3.06 -0.30 3.51
C MET A 254 -4.05 -0.54 2.39
N ASN A 255 -4.61 -1.73 2.31
CA ASN A 255 -5.83 -1.98 1.58
C ASN A 255 -7.05 -1.49 2.38
N LEU A 256 -8.17 -1.20 1.68
CA LEU A 256 -9.41 -0.78 2.34
C LEU A 256 -10.19 -2.03 2.80
N ASP A 257 -9.58 -2.79 3.69
CA ASP A 257 -10.14 -4.01 4.28
C ASP A 257 -9.91 -4.06 5.80
N ARG A 258 -10.74 -4.85 6.47
CA ARG A 258 -10.70 -5.00 7.93
C ARG A 258 -9.35 -5.51 8.43
N SER A 259 -8.73 -6.46 7.74
CA SER A 259 -7.46 -7.02 8.19
C SER A 259 -6.31 -6.01 8.14
N ALA A 260 -6.30 -5.14 7.13
CA ALA A 260 -5.33 -4.05 7.02
C ALA A 260 -5.50 -3.01 8.14
N PHE A 261 -6.74 -2.73 8.56
CA PHE A 261 -7.00 -1.75 9.61
C PHE A 261 -6.79 -2.29 11.03
N ASP A 262 -7.18 -3.53 11.28
CA ASP A 262 -7.34 -4.05 12.63
C ASP A 262 -6.25 -5.05 13.04
N LEU A 263 -5.58 -5.72 12.09
CA LEU A 263 -4.71 -6.85 12.40
C LEU A 263 -3.27 -6.69 11.91
N ARG A 264 -3.08 -6.19 10.68
CA ARG A 264 -1.76 -6.12 10.05
C ARG A 264 -0.97 -4.93 10.55
N ARG A 265 0.35 -4.99 10.37
CA ARG A 265 1.23 -3.82 10.47
C ARG A 265 1.32 -3.16 9.10
N GLU A 266 0.77 -1.96 8.98
CA GLU A 266 0.70 -1.16 7.76
C GLU A 266 1.17 0.26 8.03
N LEU A 267 1.63 0.96 7.00
CA LEU A 267 2.03 2.35 7.07
C LEU A 267 1.56 3.11 5.82
N GLY A 268 1.00 4.28 6.04
CA GLY A 268 0.68 5.26 5.01
C GLY A 268 1.20 6.64 5.37
N ILE A 269 1.19 7.53 4.39
CA ILE A 269 1.55 8.93 4.53
C ILE A 269 0.47 9.82 3.93
N GLU A 270 0.15 10.88 4.65
CA GLU A 270 -0.69 11.99 4.20
C GLU A 270 0.21 13.13 3.72
N SER A 271 -0.21 13.85 2.68
CA SER A 271 0.53 15.00 2.17
C SER A 271 -0.41 16.03 1.56
N ASP A 272 -0.14 17.30 1.87
CA ASP A 272 -0.69 18.48 1.21
C ASP A 272 0.37 19.27 0.43
N ALA A 273 1.60 18.74 0.36
CA ALA A 273 2.68 19.33 -0.42
C ALA A 273 2.28 19.42 -1.91
N PRO A 274 2.27 20.63 -2.51
CA PRO A 274 1.72 20.84 -3.83
C PRO A 274 2.37 19.96 -4.91
N GLU A 275 3.69 19.76 -4.86
CA GLU A 275 4.44 18.94 -5.79
C GLU A 275 4.10 17.45 -5.70
N VAL A 276 3.92 16.93 -4.48
CA VAL A 276 3.51 15.53 -4.24
C VAL A 276 2.09 15.31 -4.75
N VAL A 277 1.16 16.18 -4.33
CA VAL A 277 -0.24 16.10 -4.74
C VAL A 277 -0.39 16.24 -6.25
N ALA A 278 0.33 17.19 -6.88
CA ALA A 278 0.31 17.37 -8.33
C ALA A 278 0.81 16.15 -9.09
N ARG A 279 1.89 15.49 -8.64
CA ARG A 279 2.43 14.27 -9.26
C ARG A 279 1.44 13.11 -9.15
N LEU A 280 0.90 12.86 -7.96
CA LEU A 280 -0.09 11.81 -7.71
C LEU A 280 -1.37 12.04 -8.52
N ARG A 281 -1.84 13.29 -8.58
CA ARG A 281 -2.99 13.70 -9.39
C ARG A 281 -2.75 13.46 -10.88
N ALA A 282 -1.61 13.86 -11.41
CA ALA A 282 -1.28 13.68 -12.83
C ALA A 282 -1.26 12.19 -13.21
N CYS A 283 -0.67 11.33 -12.36
CA CYS A 283 -0.69 9.89 -12.56
C CYS A 283 -2.12 9.32 -12.54
N PHE A 284 -2.94 9.74 -11.57
CA PHE A 284 -4.34 9.32 -11.50
C PHE A 284 -5.12 9.75 -12.74
N GLU A 285 -4.96 10.98 -13.22
CA GLU A 285 -5.67 11.50 -14.40
C GLU A 285 -5.28 10.74 -15.68
N ALA A 286 -3.99 10.43 -15.84
CA ALA A 286 -3.52 9.61 -16.96
C ALA A 286 -4.13 8.20 -16.92
N ASP A 287 -4.08 7.52 -15.77
CA ASP A 287 -4.65 6.20 -15.58
C ASP A 287 -6.18 6.22 -15.75
N TRP A 288 -6.85 7.27 -15.26
CA TRP A 288 -8.28 7.45 -15.42
C TRP A 288 -8.67 7.61 -16.88
N GLY A 289 -7.90 8.38 -17.64
CA GLY A 289 -8.11 8.59 -19.09
C GLY A 289 -8.00 7.30 -19.88
N ALA A 290 -7.06 6.43 -19.50
CA ALA A 290 -6.80 5.15 -20.17
C ALA A 290 -7.70 3.99 -19.68
N ALA A 291 -8.44 4.18 -18.59
CA ALA A 291 -9.26 3.13 -17.99
C ALA A 291 -10.65 3.06 -18.62
N ASP A 292 -11.20 1.84 -18.69
CA ASP A 292 -12.55 1.60 -19.20
C ASP A 292 -13.62 1.82 -18.11
N PRO A 293 -14.84 2.32 -18.46
CA PRO A 293 -15.98 2.23 -17.56
C PRO A 293 -16.18 0.79 -17.08
N TYR A 294 -16.48 0.62 -15.79
CA TYR A 294 -16.58 -0.71 -15.22
C TYR A 294 -17.87 -0.91 -14.43
N HIS A 295 -18.60 -1.95 -14.82
CA HIS A 295 -19.74 -2.48 -14.11
C HIS A 295 -19.30 -3.81 -13.50
N ALA A 296 -19.11 -3.83 -12.20
CA ALA A 296 -18.72 -5.06 -11.52
C ALA A 296 -19.80 -6.13 -11.69
N PRO A 297 -19.42 -7.38 -12.00
CA PRO A 297 -20.37 -8.48 -12.13
C PRO A 297 -21.19 -8.68 -10.84
N ASP A 298 -22.33 -9.34 -10.93
CA ASP A 298 -23.04 -9.82 -9.76
C ASP A 298 -22.28 -11.03 -9.20
N PRO A 299 -21.77 -10.97 -7.95
CA PRO A 299 -21.02 -12.07 -7.41
C PRO A 299 -21.82 -13.37 -7.28
N LEU A 300 -23.15 -13.29 -7.27
CA LEU A 300 -24.05 -14.46 -7.21
C LEU A 300 -24.50 -14.95 -8.58
N GLU A 301 -24.00 -14.38 -9.69
CA GLU A 301 -24.39 -14.77 -11.02
C GLU A 301 -23.68 -16.07 -11.45
N PRO A 302 -24.40 -17.20 -11.68
CA PRO A 302 -23.79 -18.50 -11.96
C PRO A 302 -22.84 -18.50 -13.16
N SER A 303 -23.12 -17.69 -14.18
CA SER A 303 -22.29 -17.55 -15.39
C SER A 303 -20.86 -17.08 -15.11
N LEU A 304 -20.61 -16.39 -14.00
CA LEU A 304 -19.28 -15.93 -13.62
C LEU A 304 -18.43 -17.05 -13.02
N HIS A 305 -19.06 -17.99 -12.31
CA HIS A 305 -18.41 -19.18 -11.81
C HIS A 305 -18.00 -20.11 -12.97
N GLU A 306 -18.85 -20.27 -13.96
CA GLU A 306 -18.59 -21.08 -15.16
C GLU A 306 -17.48 -20.47 -16.04
N ALA A 307 -17.40 -19.15 -16.12
CA ALA A 307 -16.35 -18.46 -16.86
C ALA A 307 -14.98 -18.43 -16.14
N GLY A 308 -14.89 -18.97 -14.93
CA GLY A 308 -13.67 -18.93 -14.13
C GLY A 308 -13.26 -17.51 -13.70
N GLU A 309 -14.18 -16.57 -13.75
CA GLU A 309 -13.92 -15.18 -13.36
C GLU A 309 -14.00 -14.96 -11.84
N LEU A 310 -14.73 -15.84 -11.14
CA LEU A 310 -14.79 -15.87 -9.68
C LEU A 310 -14.21 -17.20 -9.17
N PRO A 311 -13.46 -17.17 -8.07
CA PRO A 311 -13.09 -18.38 -7.36
C PRO A 311 -14.36 -19.05 -6.77
N PRO A 312 -14.32 -20.33 -6.42
CA PRO A 312 -15.38 -20.92 -5.61
C PRO A 312 -15.53 -20.12 -4.30
N ASP A 313 -16.76 -20.03 -3.80
CA ASP A 313 -17.09 -19.24 -2.61
C ASP A 313 -16.14 -19.58 -1.46
N PRO A 314 -15.33 -18.63 -0.97
CA PRO A 314 -14.35 -18.90 0.07
C PRO A 314 -14.98 -19.24 1.44
N HIS A 315 -16.28 -18.96 1.62
CA HIS A 315 -16.99 -19.30 2.84
C HIS A 315 -17.28 -20.80 2.99
N PHE A 316 -17.10 -21.59 1.92
CA PHE A 316 -17.27 -23.04 1.94
C PHE A 316 -15.95 -23.84 2.10
N VAL A 317 -14.82 -23.19 2.25
CA VAL A 317 -13.49 -23.86 2.26
C VAL A 317 -12.76 -23.72 3.60
N HIS A 318 -13.36 -23.12 4.61
CA HIS A 318 -12.73 -22.92 5.91
C HIS A 318 -13.65 -23.32 7.06
N ASP A 319 -13.74 -24.63 7.28
CA ASP A 319 -13.89 -25.22 8.60
C ASP A 319 -12.55 -25.81 9.06
#